data_291ec6f69bf5607c447eddc7c08fcc98
#
_entry.id   291ec6f69bf5607c447eddc7c08fcc98
#
_cell.length_a   1.000
_cell.length_b   1.000
_cell.length_c   1.000
_cell.angle_alpha   90.00
_cell.angle_beta   90.00
_cell.angle_gamma   90.00
#
_symmetry.space_group_name_H-M   'P 1'
#
loop_
_entity.id
_entity.type
_entity.pdbx_description
1 polymer ?
#
loop_
_entity_poly.entity_id
_entity_poly.type
_entity_poly.pdbx_seq_one_letter_code
_entity_poly.pdbx_strand_id
1 'polypeptide(L)'
;MKRLLPYMKGYWKECILGPVFKLLEAIFELIVPLVTARMIDVGIANRDMGYIWRMGGLMIVLAACGLLFALICQYFASKCAYGFGTALRSALYRHVNTLSHSALDRIGTASLITRITSDTNTVQSGLNMMIRLATRCPFLIIGAAIMAMRIDLKLSVIFLIAIPIIGVLLYGVTCWTIPRYGENQGKLDNIARHTRENLDGVRVIRAFSRQEEEIASYREDCDVFAKRSIAVGRVGAILNPASFLIMNLGIVAVLWFGGVRVDTGHLTQGELTAFVNYMTQIALSMVRMAELLISFNKAAASAKRVSDILAEEPDIVGGDAALNFRQEQPVLEFDHVTFAYPGGGEAALSDISFSLLPGETLGIIGGTGSGKSTIANLIPRFYDTKEGSVRICGKDVRSYALEELRQFVGVVPQRASLVTGTIADNLRWGNPDADTAELEQACKIAQAWEFVSQTPKGLETPVTQGGRSLSGGQKQRLTIARAMVGAPKLLILDDSMSALDYATDLALRRALAEKMQDVTKIVISQRATSIQHADHILVMEDGKCVGYGTHEELLVQCPVYAEIFQTQMQ
;
A
#
# COMPACT_ATOMS: atom_id res chain seq x y z
N MET A 1 10.28 0.75 -13.51
CA MET A 1 9.38 0.26 -14.58
C MET A 1 9.78 -1.08 -15.19
N LYS A 2 11.06 -1.35 -15.50
CA LYS A 2 11.47 -2.68 -16.05
C LYS A 2 11.07 -3.86 -15.16
N ARG A 3 11.11 -3.72 -13.83
CA ARG A 3 10.71 -4.76 -12.86
C ARG A 3 9.21 -5.10 -12.88
N LEU A 4 8.36 -4.24 -13.45
CA LEU A 4 6.91 -4.49 -13.54
C LEU A 4 6.53 -5.24 -14.83
N LEU A 5 7.37 -5.25 -15.85
CA LEU A 5 7.14 -5.92 -17.12
C LEU A 5 6.86 -7.43 -17.01
N PRO A 6 7.52 -8.19 -16.11
CA PRO A 6 7.23 -9.62 -15.96
C PRO A 6 5.76 -9.94 -15.64
N TYR A 7 5.09 -9.05 -14.91
CA TYR A 7 3.68 -9.21 -14.54
C TYR A 7 2.71 -8.96 -15.70
N MET A 8 3.20 -8.43 -16.83
CA MET A 8 2.44 -8.27 -18.08
C MET A 8 2.54 -9.48 -19.01
N LYS A 9 3.48 -10.43 -18.76
CA LYS A 9 3.73 -11.56 -19.68
C LYS A 9 2.49 -12.39 -20.02
N GLY A 10 1.54 -12.53 -19.09
CA GLY A 10 0.29 -13.25 -19.33
C GLY A 10 -0.73 -12.53 -20.22
N TYR A 11 -0.54 -11.21 -20.46
CA TYR A 11 -1.53 -10.34 -21.13
C TYR A 11 -0.96 -9.61 -22.34
N TRP A 12 0.16 -10.04 -22.86
CA TRP A 12 0.85 -9.33 -23.90
C TRP A 12 0.12 -9.39 -25.28
N LYS A 13 -0.68 -10.44 -25.51
CA LYS A 13 -1.54 -10.52 -26.69
C LYS A 13 -2.60 -9.41 -26.66
N GLU A 14 -3.23 -9.23 -25.52
CA GLU A 14 -4.24 -8.19 -25.28
C GLU A 14 -3.63 -6.78 -25.38
N CYS A 15 -2.39 -6.62 -24.94
CA CYS A 15 -1.63 -5.36 -25.04
C CYS A 15 -1.38 -4.93 -26.50
N ILE A 16 -1.29 -5.88 -27.44
CA ILE A 16 -1.11 -5.61 -28.87
C ILE A 16 -2.45 -5.51 -29.57
N LEU A 17 -3.36 -6.44 -29.33
CA LEU A 17 -4.66 -6.45 -30.00
C LEU A 17 -5.51 -5.22 -29.67
N GLY A 18 -5.46 -4.74 -28.42
CA GLY A 18 -6.18 -3.52 -28.02
C GLY A 18 -5.87 -2.33 -28.93
N PRO A 19 -4.61 -1.86 -29.03
CA PRO A 19 -4.20 -0.78 -29.93
C PRO A 19 -4.51 -1.04 -31.40
N VAL A 20 -4.37 -2.27 -31.90
CA VAL A 20 -4.68 -2.63 -33.29
C VAL A 20 -6.16 -2.38 -33.62
N PHE A 21 -7.08 -2.89 -32.78
CA PHE A 21 -8.51 -2.61 -32.96
C PHE A 21 -8.85 -1.13 -32.79
N LYS A 22 -8.12 -0.42 -31.93
CA LYS A 22 -8.28 1.03 -31.77
C LYS A 22 -7.82 1.83 -32.99
N LEU A 23 -6.79 1.37 -33.68
CA LEU A 23 -6.36 1.95 -34.97
C LEU A 23 -7.37 1.68 -36.08
N LEU A 24 -7.94 0.45 -36.14
CA LEU A 24 -9.00 0.14 -37.12
C LEU A 24 -10.24 1.04 -36.91
N GLU A 25 -10.67 1.24 -35.67
CA GLU A 25 -11.73 2.20 -35.32
C GLU A 25 -11.40 3.61 -35.83
N ALA A 26 -10.15 4.09 -35.60
CA ALA A 26 -9.72 5.40 -36.03
C ALA A 26 -9.68 5.55 -37.55
N ILE A 27 -9.37 4.48 -38.29
CA ILE A 27 -9.43 4.49 -39.76
C ILE A 27 -10.86 4.72 -40.24
N PHE A 28 -11.84 4.03 -39.68
CA PHE A 28 -13.24 4.27 -40.04
C PHE A 28 -13.70 5.68 -39.68
N GLU A 29 -13.28 6.20 -38.54
CA GLU A 29 -13.56 7.57 -38.10
C GLU A 29 -13.02 8.62 -39.10
N LEU A 30 -11.85 8.36 -39.73
CA LEU A 30 -11.27 9.21 -40.77
C LEU A 30 -11.98 9.11 -42.15
N ILE A 31 -12.67 8.00 -42.42
CA ILE A 31 -13.38 7.78 -43.68
C ILE A 31 -14.74 8.48 -43.67
N VAL A 32 -15.40 8.61 -42.53
CA VAL A 32 -16.75 9.21 -42.39
C VAL A 32 -16.85 10.60 -43.01
N PRO A 33 -15.92 11.57 -42.81
CA PRO A 33 -15.99 12.88 -43.43
C PRO A 33 -15.95 12.83 -44.97
N LEU A 34 -15.23 11.87 -45.57
CA LEU A 34 -15.17 11.70 -47.05
C LEU A 34 -16.50 11.15 -47.58
N VAL A 35 -17.13 10.21 -46.88
CA VAL A 35 -18.46 9.69 -47.26
C VAL A 35 -19.49 10.81 -47.18
N THR A 36 -19.44 11.65 -46.13
CA THR A 36 -20.27 12.84 -45.97
C THR A 36 -20.07 13.82 -47.11
N ALA A 37 -18.80 14.08 -47.50
CA ALA A 37 -18.50 14.95 -48.63
C ALA A 37 -19.14 14.43 -49.92
N ARG A 38 -18.96 13.16 -50.27
CA ARG A 38 -19.60 12.56 -51.46
C ARG A 38 -21.12 12.56 -51.40
N MET A 39 -21.72 12.37 -50.23
CA MET A 39 -23.16 12.47 -50.07
C MET A 39 -23.68 13.87 -50.38
N ILE A 40 -22.96 14.93 -50.02
CA ILE A 40 -23.29 16.32 -50.32
C ILE A 40 -23.08 16.61 -51.81
N ASP A 41 -21.89 16.31 -52.34
CA ASP A 41 -21.47 16.72 -53.67
C ASP A 41 -22.20 15.97 -54.80
N VAL A 42 -22.58 14.70 -54.59
CA VAL A 42 -23.22 13.87 -55.59
C VAL A 42 -24.71 13.69 -55.26
N GLY A 43 -25.01 13.30 -54.03
CA GLY A 43 -26.39 12.98 -53.66
C GLY A 43 -27.30 14.20 -53.57
N ILE A 44 -26.90 15.20 -52.76
CA ILE A 44 -27.69 16.41 -52.55
C ILE A 44 -27.67 17.32 -53.79
N ALA A 45 -26.49 17.55 -54.37
CA ALA A 45 -26.34 18.41 -55.53
C ALA A 45 -27.16 17.94 -56.74
N ASN A 46 -27.20 16.62 -56.98
CA ASN A 46 -27.98 16.02 -58.08
C ASN A 46 -29.41 15.60 -57.67
N ARG A 47 -29.84 15.86 -56.43
CA ARG A 47 -31.15 15.43 -55.87
C ARG A 47 -31.39 13.91 -56.00
N ASP A 48 -30.33 13.10 -56.02
CA ASP A 48 -30.41 11.62 -56.09
C ASP A 48 -30.65 11.01 -54.71
N MET A 49 -31.92 10.78 -54.40
CA MET A 49 -32.32 10.16 -53.12
C MET A 49 -31.77 8.72 -52.97
N GLY A 50 -31.64 7.98 -54.11
CA GLY A 50 -31.10 6.61 -54.06
C GLY A 50 -29.60 6.61 -53.68
N TYR A 51 -28.83 7.59 -54.13
CA TYR A 51 -27.42 7.76 -53.73
C TYR A 51 -27.30 8.17 -52.25
N ILE A 52 -28.17 9.09 -51.80
CA ILE A 52 -28.20 9.52 -50.39
C ILE A 52 -28.51 8.34 -49.46
N TRP A 53 -29.49 7.50 -49.80
CA TRP A 53 -29.80 6.31 -49.01
C TRP A 53 -28.64 5.30 -48.98
N ARG A 54 -27.95 5.08 -50.08
CA ARG A 54 -26.75 4.21 -50.16
C ARG A 54 -25.61 4.74 -49.30
N MET A 55 -25.29 6.04 -49.39
CA MET A 55 -24.22 6.66 -48.56
C MET A 55 -24.59 6.69 -47.09
N GLY A 56 -25.87 6.97 -46.75
CA GLY A 56 -26.39 6.88 -45.38
C GLY A 56 -26.27 5.45 -44.80
N GLY A 57 -26.66 4.44 -45.59
CA GLY A 57 -26.44 3.04 -45.22
C GLY A 57 -24.98 2.69 -44.99
N LEU A 58 -24.06 3.19 -45.85
CA LEU A 58 -22.61 3.02 -45.68
C LEU A 58 -22.12 3.67 -44.36
N MET A 59 -22.59 4.88 -44.05
CA MET A 59 -22.26 5.55 -42.76
C MET A 59 -22.73 4.74 -41.54
N ILE A 60 -23.93 4.17 -41.61
CA ILE A 60 -24.44 3.29 -40.53
C ILE A 60 -23.55 2.05 -40.38
N VAL A 61 -23.14 1.42 -41.49
CA VAL A 61 -22.22 0.25 -41.46
C VAL A 61 -20.86 0.64 -40.88
N LEU A 62 -20.29 1.76 -41.30
CA LEU A 62 -19.00 2.26 -40.76
C LEU A 62 -19.11 2.55 -39.25
N ALA A 63 -20.23 3.16 -38.81
CA ALA A 63 -20.46 3.41 -37.40
C ALA A 63 -20.62 2.11 -36.60
N ALA A 64 -21.34 1.12 -37.13
CA ALA A 64 -21.52 -0.19 -36.49
C ALA A 64 -20.18 -0.96 -36.40
N CYS A 65 -19.37 -0.94 -37.47
CA CYS A 65 -18.04 -1.52 -37.45
C CYS A 65 -17.12 -0.79 -36.47
N GLY A 66 -17.16 0.55 -36.44
CA GLY A 66 -16.42 1.36 -35.47
C GLY A 66 -16.79 1.01 -34.02
N LEU A 67 -18.09 0.90 -33.73
CA LEU A 67 -18.59 0.48 -32.43
C LEU A 67 -18.08 -0.93 -32.04
N LEU A 68 -18.14 -1.87 -32.98
CA LEU A 68 -17.65 -3.23 -32.75
C LEU A 68 -16.17 -3.23 -32.37
N PHE A 69 -15.32 -2.51 -33.14
CA PHE A 69 -13.89 -2.41 -32.83
C PHE A 69 -13.60 -1.66 -31.54
N ALA A 70 -14.40 -0.64 -31.21
CA ALA A 70 -14.30 0.06 -29.93
C ALA A 70 -14.58 -0.89 -28.74
N LEU A 71 -15.64 -1.73 -28.85
CA LEU A 71 -15.98 -2.72 -27.82
C LEU A 71 -14.90 -3.80 -27.67
N ILE A 72 -14.37 -4.30 -28.78
CA ILE A 72 -13.28 -5.29 -28.78
C ILE A 72 -12.02 -4.68 -28.13
N CYS A 73 -11.65 -3.46 -28.53
CA CYS A 73 -10.52 -2.76 -27.91
C CYS A 73 -10.73 -2.57 -26.41
N GLN A 74 -11.93 -2.13 -25.99
CA GLN A 74 -12.26 -1.94 -24.58
C GLN A 74 -12.16 -3.24 -23.79
N TYR A 75 -12.62 -4.35 -24.35
CA TYR A 75 -12.49 -5.69 -23.73
C TYR A 75 -11.02 -6.07 -23.51
N PHE A 76 -10.18 -5.97 -24.55
CA PHE A 76 -8.75 -6.32 -24.45
C PHE A 76 -7.99 -5.36 -23.53
N ALA A 77 -8.26 -4.06 -23.62
CA ALA A 77 -7.64 -3.07 -22.74
C ALA A 77 -7.99 -3.30 -21.26
N SER A 78 -9.25 -3.60 -20.98
CA SER A 78 -9.71 -3.90 -19.62
C SER A 78 -9.12 -5.22 -19.12
N LYS A 79 -9.16 -6.29 -19.91
CA LYS A 79 -8.61 -7.59 -19.54
C LYS A 79 -7.11 -7.50 -19.23
N CYS A 80 -6.34 -6.78 -20.06
CA CYS A 80 -4.91 -6.53 -19.84
C CYS A 80 -4.68 -5.73 -18.57
N ALA A 81 -5.34 -4.58 -18.41
CA ALA A 81 -5.09 -3.66 -17.32
C ALA A 81 -5.51 -4.25 -15.95
N TYR A 82 -6.69 -4.87 -15.86
CA TYR A 82 -7.16 -5.48 -14.62
C TYR A 82 -6.38 -6.76 -14.28
N GLY A 83 -6.06 -7.58 -15.27
CA GLY A 83 -5.22 -8.76 -15.08
C GLY A 83 -3.82 -8.41 -14.57
N PHE A 84 -3.19 -7.42 -15.19
CA PHE A 84 -1.91 -6.86 -14.72
C PHE A 84 -2.03 -6.30 -13.29
N GLY A 85 -3.08 -5.52 -13.00
CA GLY A 85 -3.29 -4.96 -11.66
C GLY A 85 -3.45 -6.05 -10.58
N THR A 86 -4.16 -7.13 -10.90
CA THR A 86 -4.33 -8.29 -9.99
C THR A 86 -3.00 -9.01 -9.77
N ALA A 87 -2.24 -9.27 -10.83
CA ALA A 87 -0.93 -9.89 -10.74
C ALA A 87 0.04 -9.05 -9.90
N LEU A 88 0.02 -7.74 -10.08
CA LEU A 88 0.86 -6.79 -9.34
C LEU A 88 0.49 -6.74 -7.86
N ARG A 89 -0.80 -6.69 -7.51
CA ARG A 89 -1.26 -6.73 -6.11
C ARG A 89 -0.84 -8.04 -5.42
N SER A 90 -1.03 -9.17 -6.09
CA SER A 90 -0.64 -10.47 -5.56
C SER A 90 0.87 -10.55 -5.32
N ALA A 91 1.67 -10.03 -6.26
CA ALA A 91 3.12 -10.00 -6.13
C ALA A 91 3.57 -9.07 -4.98
N LEU A 92 2.99 -7.86 -4.88
CA LEU A 92 3.27 -6.94 -3.79
C LEU A 92 2.91 -7.54 -2.43
N TYR A 93 1.72 -8.12 -2.31
CA TYR A 93 1.26 -8.73 -1.06
C TYR A 93 2.18 -9.87 -0.63
N ARG A 94 2.55 -10.75 -1.57
CA ARG A 94 3.51 -11.84 -1.31
C ARG A 94 4.86 -11.28 -0.88
N HIS A 95 5.37 -10.29 -1.60
CA HIS A 95 6.68 -9.70 -1.32
C HIS A 95 6.72 -8.99 0.05
N VAL A 96 5.68 -8.22 0.39
CA VAL A 96 5.58 -7.55 1.70
C VAL A 96 5.62 -8.56 2.86
N ASN A 97 5.03 -9.75 2.68
CA ASN A 97 5.08 -10.81 3.69
C ASN A 97 6.47 -11.50 3.82
N THR A 98 7.39 -11.26 2.90
CA THR A 98 8.79 -11.74 3.01
C THR A 98 9.74 -10.68 3.58
N LEU A 99 9.29 -9.42 3.72
CA LEU A 99 10.11 -8.34 4.25
C LEU A 99 10.34 -8.50 5.76
N SER A 100 11.52 -8.06 6.21
CA SER A 100 11.86 -7.99 7.64
C SER A 100 11.04 -6.91 8.37
N HIS A 101 10.96 -7.01 9.70
CA HIS A 101 10.35 -5.96 10.54
C HIS A 101 11.05 -4.62 10.35
N SER A 102 12.38 -4.62 10.23
CA SER A 102 13.21 -3.46 9.92
C SER A 102 12.74 -2.72 8.65
N ALA A 103 12.53 -3.45 7.56
CA ALA A 103 12.03 -2.89 6.30
C ALA A 103 10.58 -2.38 6.45
N LEU A 104 9.71 -3.12 7.15
CA LEU A 104 8.33 -2.72 7.40
C LEU A 104 8.23 -1.44 8.24
N ASP A 105 9.06 -1.30 9.28
CA ASP A 105 9.12 -0.10 10.12
C ASP A 105 9.61 1.11 9.32
N ARG A 106 10.65 0.95 8.49
CA ARG A 106 11.17 2.01 7.63
C ARG A 106 10.16 2.50 6.60
N ILE A 107 9.41 1.60 5.96
CA ILE A 107 8.43 1.93 4.92
C ILE A 107 7.13 2.45 5.51
N GLY A 108 6.71 1.88 6.62
CA GLY A 108 5.47 2.18 7.34
C GLY A 108 4.23 1.51 6.73
N THR A 109 3.38 0.96 7.59
CA THR A 109 2.17 0.19 7.20
C THR A 109 1.20 1.01 6.34
N ALA A 110 0.97 2.29 6.68
CA ALA A 110 0.06 3.17 5.92
C ALA A 110 0.55 3.38 4.48
N SER A 111 1.88 3.50 4.29
CA SER A 111 2.52 3.61 2.98
C SER A 111 2.34 2.33 2.16
N LEU A 112 2.53 1.16 2.76
CA LEU A 112 2.34 -0.15 2.11
C LEU A 112 0.90 -0.35 1.64
N ILE A 113 -0.08 -0.03 2.48
CA ILE A 113 -1.51 -0.09 2.13
C ILE A 113 -1.79 0.79 0.91
N THR A 114 -1.32 2.04 0.91
CA THR A 114 -1.50 2.96 -0.21
C THR A 114 -0.91 2.42 -1.52
N ARG A 115 0.26 1.77 -1.46
CA ARG A 115 0.93 1.21 -2.65
C ARG A 115 0.24 -0.02 -3.20
N ILE A 116 -0.23 -0.92 -2.33
CA ILE A 116 -0.98 -2.11 -2.75
C ILE A 116 -2.35 -1.73 -3.35
N THR A 117 -2.99 -0.68 -2.84
CA THR A 117 -4.34 -0.26 -3.25
C THR A 117 -4.31 0.87 -4.28
N SER A 118 -4.09 2.11 -3.86
CA SER A 118 -4.23 3.32 -4.67
C SER A 118 -3.20 3.41 -5.79
N ASP A 119 -1.90 3.16 -5.48
CA ASP A 119 -0.85 3.23 -6.49
C ASP A 119 -1.02 2.16 -7.57
N THR A 120 -1.35 0.93 -7.18
CA THR A 120 -1.62 -0.15 -8.14
C THR A 120 -2.84 0.18 -9.00
N ASN A 121 -3.91 0.78 -8.46
CA ASN A 121 -5.06 1.25 -9.23
C ASN A 121 -4.67 2.34 -10.23
N THR A 122 -3.80 3.27 -9.83
CA THR A 122 -3.32 4.34 -10.70
C THR A 122 -2.50 3.79 -11.86
N VAL A 123 -1.61 2.83 -11.61
CA VAL A 123 -0.83 2.15 -12.66
C VAL A 123 -1.75 1.37 -13.60
N GLN A 124 -2.72 0.64 -13.07
CA GLN A 124 -3.73 -0.11 -13.82
C GLN A 124 -4.55 0.81 -14.74
N SER A 125 -5.04 1.94 -14.21
CA SER A 125 -5.82 2.91 -14.98
C SER A 125 -4.97 3.59 -16.06
N GLY A 126 -3.74 3.93 -15.75
CA GLY A 126 -2.78 4.47 -16.70
C GLY A 126 -2.49 3.50 -17.86
N LEU A 127 -2.31 2.21 -17.57
CA LEU A 127 -2.11 1.18 -18.58
C LEU A 127 -3.35 1.04 -19.49
N ASN A 128 -4.55 1.00 -18.91
CA ASN A 128 -5.80 0.97 -19.69
C ASN A 128 -5.90 2.17 -20.64
N MET A 129 -5.61 3.37 -20.14
CA MET A 129 -5.66 4.60 -20.93
C MET A 129 -4.58 4.62 -22.02
N MET A 130 -3.39 4.11 -21.73
CA MET A 130 -2.32 3.96 -22.72
C MET A 130 -2.74 3.05 -23.87
N ILE A 131 -3.27 1.86 -23.59
CA ILE A 131 -3.70 0.91 -24.64
C ILE A 131 -4.75 1.54 -25.55
N ARG A 132 -5.64 2.36 -25.01
CA ARG A 132 -6.77 2.95 -25.74
C ARG A 132 -6.42 4.22 -26.50
N LEU A 133 -5.58 5.09 -25.94
CA LEU A 133 -5.39 6.45 -26.46
C LEU A 133 -3.99 6.74 -27.03
N ALA A 134 -2.95 6.01 -26.57
CA ALA A 134 -1.58 6.34 -26.97
C ALA A 134 -1.33 6.18 -28.48
N THR A 135 -1.99 5.23 -29.12
CA THR A 135 -1.91 5.03 -30.57
C THR A 135 -2.97 5.82 -31.33
N ARG A 136 -4.20 5.91 -30.77
CA ARG A 136 -5.33 6.59 -31.43
C ARG A 136 -5.10 8.08 -31.62
N CYS A 137 -4.71 8.82 -30.56
CA CYS A 137 -4.62 10.27 -30.64
C CYS A 137 -3.60 10.76 -31.68
N PRO A 138 -2.32 10.28 -31.71
CA PRO A 138 -1.39 10.66 -32.75
C PRO A 138 -1.86 10.23 -34.14
N PHE A 139 -2.44 9.04 -34.29
CA PHE A 139 -2.94 8.52 -35.55
C PHE A 139 -4.07 9.38 -36.11
N LEU A 140 -5.03 9.82 -35.29
CA LEU A 140 -6.11 10.71 -35.73
C LEU A 140 -5.59 12.09 -36.11
N ILE A 141 -4.65 12.67 -35.35
CA ILE A 141 -4.07 13.98 -35.65
C ILE A 141 -3.33 13.94 -37.01
N ILE A 142 -2.44 12.97 -37.17
CA ILE A 142 -1.64 12.81 -38.39
C ILE A 142 -2.53 12.39 -39.57
N GLY A 143 -3.43 11.43 -39.35
CA GLY A 143 -4.33 10.91 -40.36
C GLY A 143 -5.30 11.96 -40.87
N ALA A 144 -5.93 12.75 -40.01
CA ALA A 144 -6.81 13.84 -40.41
C ALA A 144 -6.06 14.93 -41.17
N ALA A 145 -4.82 15.27 -40.78
CA ALA A 145 -3.98 16.21 -41.51
C ALA A 145 -3.61 15.68 -42.93
N ILE A 146 -3.24 14.40 -43.06
CA ILE A 146 -2.95 13.77 -44.36
C ILE A 146 -4.20 13.72 -45.22
N MET A 147 -5.37 13.38 -44.66
CA MET A 147 -6.62 13.36 -45.41
C MET A 147 -7.02 14.76 -45.92
N ALA A 148 -6.83 15.78 -45.09
CA ALA A 148 -7.01 17.17 -45.48
C ALA A 148 -6.04 17.57 -46.62
N MET A 149 -4.74 17.23 -46.52
CA MET A 149 -3.75 17.50 -47.56
C MET A 149 -4.08 16.84 -48.92
N ARG A 150 -4.73 15.66 -48.89
CA ARG A 150 -5.19 14.98 -50.11
C ARG A 150 -6.35 15.65 -50.80
N ILE A 151 -7.18 16.38 -50.03
CA ILE A 151 -8.30 17.15 -50.60
C ILE A 151 -7.78 18.45 -51.18
N ASP A 152 -7.10 19.30 -50.40
CA ASP A 152 -6.53 20.54 -50.86
C ASP A 152 -5.28 20.93 -50.04
N LEU A 153 -4.12 20.98 -50.71
CA LEU A 153 -2.84 21.27 -50.06
C LEU A 153 -2.75 22.72 -49.54
N LYS A 154 -3.32 23.70 -50.27
CA LYS A 154 -3.26 25.11 -49.85
C LYS A 154 -4.12 25.37 -48.62
N LEU A 155 -5.32 24.80 -48.55
CA LEU A 155 -6.22 24.96 -47.42
C LEU A 155 -5.68 24.22 -46.19
N SER A 156 -4.94 23.13 -46.39
CA SER A 156 -4.33 22.32 -45.30
C SER A 156 -3.23 23.07 -44.53
N VAL A 157 -2.69 24.18 -45.05
CA VAL A 157 -1.76 25.04 -44.30
C VAL A 157 -2.37 25.54 -43.00
N ILE A 158 -3.73 25.71 -42.94
CA ILE A 158 -4.43 26.10 -41.72
C ILE A 158 -4.20 25.06 -40.62
N PHE A 159 -4.22 23.75 -40.95
CA PHE A 159 -3.93 22.69 -39.97
C PHE A 159 -2.48 22.72 -39.52
N LEU A 160 -1.56 22.97 -40.44
CA LEU A 160 -0.12 23.05 -40.15
C LEU A 160 0.19 24.20 -39.18
N ILE A 161 -0.61 25.26 -39.18
CA ILE A 161 -0.51 26.38 -38.24
C ILE A 161 -1.28 26.08 -36.92
N ALA A 162 -2.51 25.57 -37.00
CA ALA A 162 -3.37 25.36 -35.84
C ALA A 162 -2.83 24.28 -34.91
N ILE A 163 -2.31 23.16 -35.43
CA ILE A 163 -1.79 22.05 -34.63
C ILE A 163 -0.63 22.48 -33.72
N PRO A 164 0.43 23.16 -34.24
CA PRO A 164 1.50 23.66 -33.36
C PRO A 164 1.03 24.70 -32.33
N ILE A 165 0.13 25.61 -32.71
CA ILE A 165 -0.40 26.62 -31.76
C ILE A 165 -1.13 25.96 -30.61
N ILE A 166 -2.04 25.00 -30.87
CA ILE A 166 -2.72 24.24 -29.82
C ILE A 166 -1.69 23.41 -29.03
N GLY A 167 -0.71 22.81 -29.70
CA GLY A 167 0.37 22.05 -29.08
C GLY A 167 1.18 22.89 -28.06
N VAL A 168 1.59 24.10 -28.46
CA VAL A 168 2.31 25.04 -27.59
C VAL A 168 1.44 25.49 -26.41
N LEU A 169 0.16 25.77 -26.65
CA LEU A 169 -0.79 26.12 -25.59
C LEU A 169 -0.91 24.98 -24.56
N LEU A 170 -1.16 23.75 -25.05
CA LEU A 170 -1.28 22.56 -24.20
C LEU A 170 0.00 22.31 -23.40
N TYR A 171 1.16 22.37 -24.07
CA TYR A 171 2.46 22.18 -23.44
C TYR A 171 2.74 23.26 -22.39
N GLY A 172 2.55 24.52 -22.73
CA GLY A 172 2.80 25.65 -21.82
C GLY A 172 1.94 25.60 -20.56
N VAL A 173 0.61 25.38 -20.71
CA VAL A 173 -0.31 25.26 -19.57
C VAL A 173 0.03 24.04 -18.73
N THR A 174 0.32 22.90 -19.35
CA THR A 174 0.64 21.65 -18.65
C THR A 174 1.95 21.77 -17.86
N CYS A 175 3.02 22.28 -18.48
CA CYS A 175 4.31 22.48 -17.82
C CYS A 175 4.24 23.47 -16.66
N TRP A 176 3.39 24.49 -16.77
CA TRP A 176 3.18 25.46 -15.67
C TRP A 176 2.33 24.87 -14.54
N THR A 177 1.32 24.06 -14.86
CA THR A 177 0.31 23.58 -13.91
C THR A 177 0.79 22.37 -13.12
N ILE A 178 1.48 21.40 -13.75
CA ILE A 178 1.88 20.14 -13.11
C ILE A 178 2.72 20.37 -11.83
N PRO A 179 3.81 21.16 -11.82
CA PRO A 179 4.61 21.37 -10.61
C PRO A 179 3.79 21.99 -9.48
N ARG A 180 2.93 22.96 -9.83
CA ARG A 180 2.10 23.68 -8.87
C ARG A 180 0.99 22.82 -8.26
N TYR A 181 0.47 21.85 -9.02
CA TYR A 181 -0.41 20.82 -8.45
C TYR A 181 0.32 19.97 -7.41
N GLY A 182 1.60 19.63 -7.65
CA GLY A 182 2.42 18.92 -6.68
C GLY A 182 2.62 19.69 -5.38
N GLU A 183 2.96 20.99 -5.47
CA GLU A 183 3.09 21.88 -4.29
C GLU A 183 1.76 22.01 -3.54
N ASN A 184 0.67 22.14 -4.27
CA ASN A 184 -0.67 22.26 -3.69
C ASN A 184 -1.11 20.98 -2.99
N GLN A 185 -0.74 19.81 -3.54
CA GLN A 185 -0.96 18.52 -2.87
C GLN A 185 -0.26 18.47 -1.51
N GLY A 186 0.98 18.98 -1.40
CA GLY A 186 1.68 19.08 -0.12
C GLY A 186 0.94 19.95 0.91
N LYS A 187 0.22 21.00 0.47
CA LYS A 187 -0.64 21.80 1.38
C LYS A 187 -1.89 21.02 1.82
N LEU A 188 -2.49 20.25 0.93
CA LEU A 188 -3.60 19.36 1.28
C LEU A 188 -3.17 18.28 2.29
N ASP A 189 -1.96 17.73 2.13
CA ASP A 189 -1.40 16.75 3.05
C ASP A 189 -1.17 17.37 4.46
N ASN A 190 -0.77 18.67 4.53
CA ASN A 190 -0.69 19.39 5.79
C ASN A 190 -2.06 19.54 6.46
N ILE A 191 -3.10 19.91 5.71
CA ILE A 191 -4.48 19.98 6.22
C ILE A 191 -4.93 18.61 6.75
N ALA A 192 -4.65 17.55 6.01
CA ALA A 192 -5.00 16.19 6.43
C ALA A 192 -4.25 15.78 7.72
N ARG A 193 -2.97 16.16 7.86
CA ARG A 193 -2.18 15.97 9.07
C ARG A 193 -2.76 16.74 10.23
N HIS A 194 -3.04 18.04 10.08
CA HIS A 194 -3.64 18.91 11.10
C HIS A 194 -5.00 18.33 11.56
N THR A 195 -5.84 17.89 10.62
CA THR A 195 -7.11 17.23 10.93
C THR A 195 -6.90 15.98 11.80
N ARG A 196 -5.91 15.13 11.46
CA ARG A 196 -5.61 13.93 12.23
C ARG A 196 -5.11 14.26 13.62
N GLU A 197 -4.16 15.20 13.75
CA GLU A 197 -3.63 15.66 15.03
C GLU A 197 -4.75 16.23 15.92
N ASN A 198 -5.68 17.01 15.34
CA ASN A 198 -6.83 17.56 16.07
C ASN A 198 -7.78 16.45 16.56
N LEU A 199 -8.09 15.45 15.69
CA LEU A 199 -8.97 14.34 16.07
C LEU A 199 -8.35 13.43 17.14
N ASP A 200 -7.05 13.16 17.03
CA ASP A 200 -6.31 12.36 18.01
C ASP A 200 -6.16 13.13 19.34
N GLY A 201 -5.92 14.45 19.25
CA GLY A 201 -5.73 15.36 20.38
C GLY A 201 -7.00 16.04 20.91
N VAL A 202 -8.20 15.68 20.43
CA VAL A 202 -9.44 16.42 20.73
C VAL A 202 -9.73 16.57 22.24
N ARG A 203 -9.36 15.56 23.05
CA ARG A 203 -9.52 15.60 24.49
C ARG A 203 -8.60 16.64 25.14
N VAL A 204 -7.38 16.76 24.66
CA VAL A 204 -6.39 17.74 25.12
C VAL A 204 -6.83 19.15 24.73
N ILE A 205 -7.20 19.36 23.47
CA ILE A 205 -7.69 20.66 22.97
C ILE A 205 -8.87 21.16 23.80
N ARG A 206 -9.82 20.27 24.10
CA ARG A 206 -10.99 20.61 24.95
C ARG A 206 -10.62 20.84 26.40
N ALA A 207 -9.70 20.04 26.98
CA ALA A 207 -9.27 20.19 28.37
C ALA A 207 -8.56 21.52 28.61
N PHE A 208 -7.83 22.04 27.60
CA PHE A 208 -7.13 23.32 27.68
C PHE A 208 -7.88 24.48 27.03
N SER A 209 -9.14 24.27 26.58
CA SER A 209 -10.01 25.30 25.95
C SER A 209 -9.36 26.00 24.75
N ARG A 210 -8.57 25.26 23.94
CA ARG A 210 -7.84 25.79 22.78
C ARG A 210 -8.59 25.65 21.45
N GLN A 211 -9.90 25.38 21.46
CA GLN A 211 -10.69 25.13 20.24
C GLN A 211 -10.64 26.28 19.24
N GLU A 212 -10.75 27.54 19.73
CA GLU A 212 -10.76 28.73 18.86
C GLU A 212 -9.42 28.93 18.15
N GLU A 213 -8.31 28.69 18.85
CA GLU A 213 -6.97 28.79 18.26
C GLU A 213 -6.75 27.73 17.18
N GLU A 214 -7.16 26.49 17.46
CA GLU A 214 -7.08 25.38 16.49
C GLU A 214 -7.96 25.65 15.26
N ILE A 215 -9.18 26.16 15.45
CA ILE A 215 -10.07 26.55 14.36
C ILE A 215 -9.45 27.67 13.52
N ALA A 216 -8.83 28.66 14.15
CA ALA A 216 -8.17 29.75 13.43
C ALA A 216 -6.98 29.27 12.61
N SER A 217 -6.11 28.43 13.19
CA SER A 217 -4.96 27.83 12.51
C SER A 217 -5.39 26.94 11.33
N TYR A 218 -6.39 26.08 11.54
CA TYR A 218 -6.94 25.25 10.47
C TYR A 218 -7.54 26.05 9.32
N ARG A 219 -8.24 27.15 9.66
CA ARG A 219 -8.82 28.08 8.67
C ARG A 219 -7.72 28.75 7.84
N GLU A 220 -6.61 29.16 8.46
CA GLU A 220 -5.47 29.73 7.75
C GLU A 220 -4.87 28.74 6.74
N ASP A 221 -4.65 27.48 7.14
CA ASP A 221 -4.18 26.42 6.24
C ASP A 221 -5.14 26.20 5.06
N CYS A 222 -6.46 26.18 5.34
CA CYS A 222 -7.49 26.07 4.31
C CYS A 222 -7.48 27.26 3.34
N ASP A 223 -7.32 28.47 3.85
CA ASP A 223 -7.29 29.70 3.03
C ASP A 223 -6.05 29.72 2.12
N VAL A 224 -4.88 29.32 2.63
CA VAL A 224 -3.65 29.21 1.84
C VAL A 224 -3.83 28.18 0.73
N PHE A 225 -4.37 27.00 1.06
CA PHE A 225 -4.67 25.95 0.08
C PHE A 225 -5.68 26.43 -0.97
N ALA A 226 -6.78 27.08 -0.54
CA ALA A 226 -7.83 27.57 -1.44
C ALA A 226 -7.28 28.63 -2.42
N LYS A 227 -6.52 29.62 -1.93
CA LYS A 227 -5.91 30.65 -2.78
C LYS A 227 -4.98 30.04 -3.84
N ARG A 228 -4.15 29.08 -3.46
CA ARG A 228 -3.26 28.39 -4.39
C ARG A 228 -4.03 27.51 -5.37
N SER A 229 -5.04 26.77 -4.92
CA SER A 229 -5.91 25.94 -5.76
C SER A 229 -6.63 26.77 -6.82
N ILE A 230 -7.17 27.94 -6.42
CA ILE A 230 -7.82 28.88 -7.33
C ILE A 230 -6.83 29.41 -8.36
N ALA A 231 -5.61 29.78 -7.96
CA ALA A 231 -4.59 30.28 -8.88
C ALA A 231 -4.19 29.22 -9.93
N VAL A 232 -3.97 27.98 -9.50
CA VAL A 232 -3.67 26.86 -10.42
C VAL A 232 -4.88 26.55 -11.30
N GLY A 233 -6.09 26.51 -10.69
CA GLY A 233 -7.33 26.26 -11.39
C GLY A 233 -7.65 27.31 -12.47
N ARG A 234 -7.38 28.60 -12.21
CA ARG A 234 -7.56 29.71 -13.19
C ARG A 234 -6.73 29.47 -14.45
N VAL A 235 -5.46 29.12 -14.32
CA VAL A 235 -4.59 28.84 -15.46
C VAL A 235 -5.03 27.57 -16.20
N GLY A 236 -5.36 26.52 -15.45
CA GLY A 236 -5.89 25.28 -16.03
C GLY A 236 -7.21 25.50 -16.77
N ALA A 237 -8.09 26.36 -16.23
CA ALA A 237 -9.38 26.68 -16.83
C ALA A 237 -9.27 27.41 -18.19
N ILE A 238 -8.16 28.10 -18.47
CA ILE A 238 -7.92 28.76 -19.77
C ILE A 238 -7.76 27.72 -20.90
N LEU A 239 -7.32 26.50 -20.57
CA LEU A 239 -6.96 25.49 -21.58
C LEU A 239 -8.11 25.19 -22.55
N ASN A 240 -9.29 24.88 -22.03
CA ASN A 240 -10.45 24.54 -22.86
C ASN A 240 -10.96 25.74 -23.69
N PRO A 241 -11.25 26.91 -23.12
CA PRO A 241 -11.70 28.06 -23.89
C PRO A 241 -10.68 28.51 -24.94
N ALA A 242 -9.39 28.54 -24.61
CA ALA A 242 -8.35 28.91 -25.56
C ALA A 242 -8.20 27.90 -26.71
N SER A 243 -8.26 26.59 -26.40
CA SER A 243 -8.25 25.55 -27.43
C SER A 243 -9.48 25.64 -28.33
N PHE A 244 -10.67 25.88 -27.77
CA PHE A 244 -11.90 26.11 -28.55
C PHE A 244 -11.84 27.38 -29.38
N LEU A 245 -11.26 28.46 -28.86
CA LEU A 245 -11.07 29.69 -29.62
C LEU A 245 -10.17 29.45 -30.86
N ILE A 246 -9.00 28.84 -30.68
CA ILE A 246 -8.07 28.51 -31.77
C ILE A 246 -8.75 27.60 -32.79
N MET A 247 -9.48 26.58 -32.34
CA MET A 247 -10.22 25.67 -33.19
C MET A 247 -11.27 26.42 -34.03
N ASN A 248 -12.09 27.26 -33.38
CA ASN A 248 -13.15 28.01 -34.09
C ASN A 248 -12.56 29.05 -35.05
N LEU A 249 -11.47 29.72 -34.68
CA LEU A 249 -10.73 30.58 -35.61
C LEU A 249 -10.19 29.80 -36.81
N GLY A 250 -9.69 28.59 -36.57
CA GLY A 250 -9.30 27.67 -37.66
C GLY A 250 -10.47 27.27 -38.54
N ILE A 251 -11.64 26.97 -37.97
CA ILE A 251 -12.88 26.67 -38.72
C ILE A 251 -13.33 27.89 -39.53
N VAL A 252 -13.34 29.09 -38.94
CA VAL A 252 -13.64 30.33 -39.68
C VAL A 252 -12.69 30.55 -40.82
N ALA A 253 -11.38 30.35 -40.63
CA ALA A 253 -10.39 30.45 -41.71
C ALA A 253 -10.65 29.39 -42.79
N VAL A 254 -10.95 28.15 -42.43
CA VAL A 254 -11.31 27.07 -43.38
C VAL A 254 -12.54 27.46 -44.19
N LEU A 255 -13.59 27.99 -43.53
CA LEU A 255 -14.80 28.42 -44.22
C LEU A 255 -14.57 29.63 -45.12
N TRP A 256 -13.80 30.62 -44.68
CA TRP A 256 -13.50 31.82 -45.47
C TRP A 256 -12.65 31.50 -46.71
N PHE A 257 -11.47 30.94 -46.53
CA PHE A 257 -10.58 30.60 -47.63
C PHE A 257 -11.12 29.43 -48.48
N GLY A 258 -11.78 28.46 -47.83
CA GLY A 258 -12.42 27.35 -48.54
C GLY A 258 -13.61 27.80 -49.36
N GLY A 259 -14.43 28.75 -48.84
CA GLY A 259 -15.53 29.36 -49.61
C GLY A 259 -15.07 30.04 -50.88
N VAL A 260 -13.97 30.82 -50.82
CA VAL A 260 -13.34 31.41 -52.03
C VAL A 260 -12.88 30.33 -53.01
N ARG A 261 -12.37 29.19 -52.50
CA ARG A 261 -11.92 28.08 -53.37
C ARG A 261 -13.08 27.28 -53.94
N VAL A 262 -14.24 27.22 -53.26
CA VAL A 262 -15.48 26.64 -53.79
C VAL A 262 -16.02 27.54 -54.93
N ASP A 263 -16.04 28.85 -54.75
CA ASP A 263 -16.50 29.80 -55.73
C ASP A 263 -15.64 29.75 -57.00
N THR A 264 -14.32 29.57 -56.85
CA THR A 264 -13.39 29.41 -57.97
C THR A 264 -13.35 28.00 -58.59
N GLY A 265 -14.19 27.07 -58.12
CA GLY A 265 -14.30 25.70 -58.65
C GLY A 265 -13.13 24.76 -58.31
N HIS A 266 -12.25 25.15 -57.36
CA HIS A 266 -11.11 24.33 -56.94
C HIS A 266 -11.44 23.35 -55.79
N LEU A 267 -12.58 23.53 -55.12
CA LEU A 267 -13.04 22.73 -54.00
C LEU A 267 -14.57 22.53 -54.10
N THR A 268 -15.07 21.40 -53.61
CA THR A 268 -16.51 21.17 -53.51
C THR A 268 -17.05 21.56 -52.14
N GLN A 269 -18.38 21.71 -52.04
CA GLN A 269 -19.04 22.02 -50.76
C GLN A 269 -18.89 20.86 -49.74
N GLY A 270 -18.94 19.62 -50.23
CA GLY A 270 -18.75 18.44 -49.40
C GLY A 270 -17.30 18.34 -48.89
N GLU A 271 -16.33 18.62 -49.75
CA GLU A 271 -14.91 18.66 -49.34
C GLU A 271 -14.64 19.73 -48.29
N LEU A 272 -15.25 20.91 -48.39
CA LEU A 272 -15.18 21.96 -47.38
C LEU A 272 -15.74 21.47 -46.02
N THR A 273 -16.89 20.76 -46.06
CA THR A 273 -17.48 20.16 -44.87
C THR A 273 -16.56 19.11 -44.25
N ALA A 274 -15.86 18.30 -45.07
CA ALA A 274 -14.88 17.34 -44.56
C ALA A 274 -13.70 18.02 -43.86
N PHE A 275 -13.22 19.17 -44.35
CA PHE A 275 -12.19 19.97 -43.68
C PHE A 275 -12.63 20.41 -42.28
N VAL A 276 -13.84 20.91 -42.12
CA VAL A 276 -14.40 21.31 -40.80
C VAL A 276 -14.44 20.12 -39.85
N ASN A 277 -14.87 18.95 -40.33
CA ASN A 277 -14.90 17.73 -39.52
C ASN A 277 -13.49 17.28 -39.10
N TYR A 278 -12.51 17.28 -40.01
CA TYR A 278 -11.12 16.96 -39.69
C TYR A 278 -10.52 17.93 -38.67
N MET A 279 -10.81 19.23 -38.78
CA MET A 279 -10.36 20.23 -37.81
C MET A 279 -10.89 19.91 -36.41
N THR A 280 -12.18 19.57 -36.29
CA THR A 280 -12.82 19.20 -35.05
C THR A 280 -12.19 17.92 -34.46
N GLN A 281 -11.95 16.89 -35.28
CA GLN A 281 -11.30 15.65 -34.84
C GLN A 281 -9.87 15.87 -34.31
N ILE A 282 -9.08 16.71 -34.99
CA ILE A 282 -7.72 17.07 -34.56
C ILE A 282 -7.77 17.74 -33.19
N ALA A 283 -8.62 18.75 -33.00
CA ALA A 283 -8.73 19.49 -31.76
C ALA A 283 -9.12 18.60 -30.59
N LEU A 284 -10.15 17.76 -30.75
CA LEU A 284 -10.58 16.81 -29.71
C LEU A 284 -9.49 15.78 -29.41
N SER A 285 -8.75 15.31 -30.41
CA SER A 285 -7.65 14.36 -30.22
C SER A 285 -6.47 14.99 -29.47
N MET A 286 -6.17 16.27 -29.69
CA MET A 286 -5.14 16.99 -28.96
C MET A 286 -5.47 17.17 -27.48
N VAL A 287 -6.72 17.54 -27.15
CA VAL A 287 -7.18 17.64 -25.75
C VAL A 287 -7.05 16.28 -25.05
N ARG A 288 -7.50 15.20 -25.69
CA ARG A 288 -7.36 13.84 -25.12
C ARG A 288 -5.91 13.37 -24.97
N MET A 289 -5.02 13.84 -25.88
CA MET A 289 -3.58 13.58 -25.77
C MET A 289 -3.00 14.22 -24.50
N ALA A 290 -3.41 15.45 -24.17
CA ALA A 290 -2.98 16.12 -22.93
C ALA A 290 -3.45 15.34 -21.68
N GLU A 291 -4.71 14.90 -21.65
CA GLU A 291 -5.22 14.06 -20.56
C GLU A 291 -4.45 12.74 -20.40
N LEU A 292 -4.09 12.12 -21.55
CA LEU A 292 -3.25 10.92 -21.57
C LEU A 292 -1.87 11.17 -20.94
N LEU A 293 -1.20 12.27 -21.30
CA LEU A 293 0.12 12.61 -20.74
C LEU A 293 0.07 12.82 -19.23
N ILE A 294 -0.96 13.51 -18.72
CA ILE A 294 -1.16 13.71 -17.29
C ILE A 294 -1.36 12.36 -16.58
N SER A 295 -2.24 11.52 -17.13
CA SER A 295 -2.51 10.19 -16.57
C SER A 295 -1.29 9.28 -16.60
N PHE A 296 -0.52 9.33 -17.68
CA PHE A 296 0.74 8.59 -17.83
C PHE A 296 1.77 9.00 -16.77
N ASN A 297 1.96 10.31 -16.55
CA ASN A 297 2.90 10.79 -15.53
C ASN A 297 2.51 10.34 -14.12
N LYS A 298 1.22 10.39 -13.78
CA LYS A 298 0.72 9.86 -12.51
C LYS A 298 0.97 8.36 -12.37
N ALA A 299 0.65 7.59 -13.41
CA ALA A 299 0.88 6.15 -13.43
C ALA A 299 2.37 5.80 -13.35
N ALA A 300 3.25 6.56 -14.02
CA ALA A 300 4.69 6.37 -13.97
C ALA A 300 5.27 6.62 -12.56
N ALA A 301 4.81 7.68 -11.88
CA ALA A 301 5.20 7.97 -10.51
C ALA A 301 4.75 6.86 -9.53
N SER A 302 3.49 6.41 -9.65
CA SER A 302 2.97 5.29 -8.86
C SER A 302 3.70 3.98 -9.16
N ALA A 303 4.00 3.70 -10.43
CA ALA A 303 4.77 2.54 -10.85
C ALA A 303 6.20 2.54 -10.27
N LYS A 304 6.82 3.71 -10.14
CA LYS A 304 8.13 3.85 -9.49
C LYS A 304 8.02 3.44 -8.02
N ARG A 305 7.07 4.02 -7.25
CA ARG A 305 6.88 3.68 -5.83
C ARG A 305 6.59 2.20 -5.59
N VAL A 306 5.77 1.59 -6.45
CA VAL A 306 5.50 0.14 -6.41
C VAL A 306 6.76 -0.66 -6.74
N SER A 307 7.54 -0.23 -7.74
CA SER A 307 8.79 -0.87 -8.12
C SER A 307 9.86 -0.77 -7.02
N ASP A 308 9.87 0.32 -6.25
CA ASP A 308 10.81 0.52 -5.14
C ASP A 308 10.54 -0.49 -4.02
N ILE A 309 9.26 -0.80 -3.70
CA ILE A 309 8.93 -1.88 -2.77
C ILE A 309 9.38 -3.25 -3.28
N LEU A 310 9.08 -3.57 -4.54
CA LEU A 310 9.51 -4.86 -5.13
C LEU A 310 11.02 -4.97 -5.32
N ALA A 311 11.75 -3.87 -5.14
CA ALA A 311 13.19 -3.81 -5.16
C ALA A 311 13.82 -4.04 -3.79
N GLU A 312 13.05 -3.87 -2.73
CA GLU A 312 13.51 -4.08 -1.36
C GLU A 312 13.81 -5.56 -1.15
N GLU A 313 15.04 -5.86 -0.78
CA GLU A 313 15.44 -7.24 -0.51
C GLU A 313 15.19 -7.58 0.96
N PRO A 314 14.74 -8.81 1.28
CA PRO A 314 14.61 -9.24 2.67
C PRO A 314 15.99 -9.22 3.35
N ASP A 315 16.15 -8.38 4.37
CA ASP A 315 17.41 -8.30 5.14
C ASP A 315 17.67 -9.58 5.93
N ILE A 316 16.58 -10.31 6.30
CA ILE A 316 16.64 -11.52 7.11
C ILE A 316 16.29 -12.72 6.23
N VAL A 317 17.29 -13.54 5.96
CA VAL A 317 17.14 -14.79 5.20
C VAL A 317 17.44 -15.95 6.16
N GLY A 318 16.57 -16.97 6.18
CA GLY A 318 16.79 -18.17 6.98
C GLY A 318 18.01 -18.96 6.53
N GLY A 319 18.66 -19.66 7.47
CA GLY A 319 19.65 -20.68 7.17
C GLY A 319 18.99 -22.05 6.97
N ASP A 320 19.82 -23.10 6.84
CA ASP A 320 19.38 -24.48 6.58
C ASP A 320 19.68 -25.42 7.76
N ALA A 321 20.14 -24.92 8.91
CA ALA A 321 20.46 -25.75 10.06
C ALA A 321 19.19 -26.28 10.72
N ALA A 322 19.12 -27.57 10.99
CA ALA A 322 18.07 -28.18 11.79
C ALA A 322 18.23 -27.81 13.28
N LEU A 323 17.11 -27.58 13.94
CA LEU A 323 17.05 -27.25 15.35
C LEU A 323 17.01 -28.56 16.18
N ASN A 324 18.09 -28.83 16.93
CA ASN A 324 18.25 -30.03 17.74
C ASN A 324 18.19 -29.64 19.24
N PHE A 325 17.03 -29.84 19.86
CA PHE A 325 16.86 -29.61 21.30
C PHE A 325 17.50 -30.72 22.13
N ARG A 326 18.36 -30.36 23.10
CA ARG A 326 18.98 -31.27 24.06
C ARG A 326 18.85 -30.69 25.47
N GLN A 327 18.51 -31.53 26.45
CA GLN A 327 18.32 -31.08 27.84
C GLN A 327 19.63 -30.66 28.55
N GLU A 328 20.76 -31.06 28.04
CA GLU A 328 22.07 -30.79 28.66
C GLU A 328 22.74 -29.49 28.14
N GLN A 329 22.14 -28.81 27.19
CA GLN A 329 22.67 -27.60 26.59
C GLN A 329 21.74 -26.40 26.86
N PRO A 330 22.30 -25.18 27.00
CA PRO A 330 21.48 -23.99 27.09
C PRO A 330 20.49 -23.89 25.91
N VAL A 331 19.23 -23.59 26.24
CA VAL A 331 18.18 -23.35 25.23
C VAL A 331 18.40 -22.00 24.56
N LEU A 332 18.84 -21.02 25.34
CA LEU A 332 19.06 -19.65 24.88
C LEU A 332 20.36 -19.11 25.48
N GLU A 333 21.16 -18.48 24.64
CA GLU A 333 22.36 -17.77 25.04
C GLU A 333 22.42 -16.42 24.34
N PHE A 334 22.68 -15.37 25.07
CA PHE A 334 23.11 -14.07 24.58
C PHE A 334 24.60 -13.92 24.89
N ASP A 335 25.38 -13.62 23.86
CA ASP A 335 26.85 -13.54 23.94
C ASP A 335 27.30 -12.18 23.42
N HIS A 336 27.58 -11.25 24.33
CA HIS A 336 28.00 -9.86 24.08
C HIS A 336 27.12 -9.12 23.06
N VAL A 337 25.79 -9.22 23.20
CA VAL A 337 24.84 -8.70 22.22
C VAL A 337 24.71 -7.19 22.32
N THR A 338 25.02 -6.52 21.21
CA THR A 338 24.76 -5.09 21.01
C THR A 338 23.81 -4.91 19.83
N PHE A 339 22.78 -4.06 20.01
CA PHE A 339 21.75 -3.83 18.99
C PHE A 339 21.27 -2.38 18.99
N ALA A 340 21.01 -1.83 17.78
CA ALA A 340 20.35 -0.55 17.56
C ALA A 340 19.27 -0.69 16.50
N TYR A 341 18.11 -0.06 16.69
CA TYR A 341 17.05 -0.03 15.68
C TYR A 341 17.47 0.81 14.46
N PRO A 342 17.05 0.44 13.24
CA PRO A 342 17.30 1.23 12.04
C PRO A 342 16.76 2.66 12.19
N GLY A 343 17.63 3.66 11.97
CA GLY A 343 17.29 5.07 12.15
C GLY A 343 17.39 5.59 13.59
N GLY A 344 17.66 4.74 14.59
CA GLY A 344 17.99 5.14 15.95
C GLY A 344 19.48 5.52 16.06
N GLY A 345 19.79 6.61 16.77
CA GLY A 345 21.17 7.07 16.96
C GLY A 345 21.94 6.29 18.03
N GLU A 346 21.23 5.76 19.03
CA GLU A 346 21.80 5.09 20.20
C GLU A 346 21.52 3.59 20.21
N ALA A 347 22.40 2.81 20.87
CA ALA A 347 22.21 1.39 21.05
C ALA A 347 21.04 1.11 21.99
N ALA A 348 20.07 0.31 21.53
CA ALA A 348 18.95 -0.14 22.37
C ALA A 348 19.37 -1.27 23.33
N LEU A 349 20.44 -2.00 23.00
CA LEU A 349 21.11 -2.98 23.86
C LEU A 349 22.61 -2.80 23.69
N SER A 350 23.36 -2.88 24.81
CA SER A 350 24.82 -2.76 24.84
C SER A 350 25.39 -3.89 25.71
N ASP A 351 26.13 -4.79 25.08
CA ASP A 351 26.92 -5.83 25.73
C ASP A 351 26.10 -6.73 26.67
N ILE A 352 24.97 -7.27 26.19
CA ILE A 352 24.11 -8.15 26.96
C ILE A 352 24.58 -9.60 26.83
N SER A 353 24.83 -10.25 28.00
CA SER A 353 25.23 -11.66 28.09
C SER A 353 24.48 -12.38 29.19
N PHE A 354 23.84 -13.50 28.86
CA PHE A 354 23.19 -14.42 29.78
C PHE A 354 22.94 -15.77 29.10
N SER A 355 22.64 -16.81 29.88
CA SER A 355 22.25 -18.13 29.37
C SER A 355 21.10 -18.72 30.16
N LEU A 356 20.27 -19.57 29.51
CA LEU A 356 19.14 -20.27 30.11
C LEU A 356 19.19 -21.75 29.78
N LEU A 357 19.02 -22.59 30.77
CA LEU A 357 18.86 -24.03 30.62
C LEU A 357 17.39 -24.41 30.33
N PRO A 358 17.15 -25.64 29.80
CA PRO A 358 15.80 -26.12 29.60
C PRO A 358 14.92 -26.10 30.86
N GLY A 359 13.71 -25.57 30.75
CA GLY A 359 12.74 -25.49 31.85
C GLY A 359 12.91 -24.28 32.76
N GLU A 360 14.04 -23.58 32.73
CA GLU A 360 14.26 -22.38 33.55
C GLU A 360 13.36 -21.21 33.13
N THR A 361 13.10 -20.35 34.11
CA THR A 361 12.39 -19.09 33.91
C THR A 361 13.31 -17.91 34.14
N LEU A 362 13.43 -17.03 33.10
CA LEU A 362 14.10 -15.73 33.20
C LEU A 362 13.07 -14.62 33.42
N GLY A 363 13.19 -13.89 34.51
CA GLY A 363 12.50 -12.61 34.70
C GLY A 363 13.33 -11.46 34.10
N ILE A 364 12.73 -10.56 33.32
CA ILE A 364 13.40 -9.34 32.86
C ILE A 364 12.67 -8.12 33.39
N ILE A 365 13.39 -7.26 34.15
CA ILE A 365 12.83 -6.06 34.75
C ILE A 365 13.67 -4.83 34.43
N GLY A 366 13.07 -3.64 34.50
CA GLY A 366 13.73 -2.36 34.29
C GLY A 366 12.75 -1.28 33.88
N GLY A 367 13.20 -0.05 33.79
CA GLY A 367 12.40 1.10 33.40
C GLY A 367 11.83 1.01 31.97
N THR A 368 10.90 1.92 31.63
CA THR A 368 10.43 2.06 30.24
C THR A 368 11.60 2.50 29.34
N GLY A 369 11.77 1.85 28.21
CA GLY A 369 12.87 2.16 27.28
C GLY A 369 14.20 1.44 27.57
N SER A 370 14.30 0.64 28.67
CA SER A 370 15.55 -0.05 29.05
C SER A 370 15.97 -1.21 28.13
N GLY A 371 15.25 -1.50 27.03
CA GLY A 371 15.63 -2.54 26.07
C GLY A 371 14.98 -3.91 26.25
N LYS A 372 14.05 -4.09 27.22
CA LYS A 372 13.40 -5.40 27.52
C LYS A 372 12.72 -6.05 26.33
N SER A 373 11.84 -5.33 25.64
CA SER A 373 11.14 -5.85 24.45
C SER A 373 12.10 -6.04 23.26
N THR A 374 13.24 -5.38 23.27
CA THR A 374 14.29 -5.59 22.26
C THR A 374 14.89 -6.99 22.39
N ILE A 375 15.15 -7.45 23.62
CA ILE A 375 15.59 -8.83 23.88
C ILE A 375 14.56 -9.82 23.34
N ALA A 376 13.25 -9.62 23.65
CA ALA A 376 12.17 -10.46 23.14
C ALA A 376 12.11 -10.53 21.61
N ASN A 377 12.44 -9.43 20.91
CA ASN A 377 12.38 -9.35 19.47
C ASN A 377 13.60 -9.99 18.76
N LEU A 378 14.76 -10.06 19.42
CA LEU A 378 15.96 -10.67 18.85
C LEU A 378 15.90 -12.21 18.87
N ILE A 379 15.23 -12.80 19.83
CA ILE A 379 15.14 -14.27 20.00
C ILE A 379 14.44 -14.96 18.81
N PRO A 380 13.25 -14.54 18.36
CA PRO A 380 12.61 -15.10 17.16
C PRO A 380 13.21 -14.53 15.85
N ARG A 381 14.32 -13.80 15.95
CA ARG A 381 15.01 -13.15 14.85
C ARG A 381 14.06 -12.25 14.04
N PHE A 382 13.37 -11.33 14.73
CA PHE A 382 12.66 -10.24 14.05
C PHE A 382 13.64 -9.15 13.59
N TYR A 383 14.81 -9.07 14.23
CA TYR A 383 15.96 -8.24 13.89
C TYR A 383 17.23 -9.04 14.09
N ASP A 384 18.30 -8.69 13.38
CA ASP A 384 19.64 -9.24 13.57
C ASP A 384 20.47 -8.33 14.49
N THR A 385 21.37 -8.93 15.28
CA THR A 385 22.30 -8.22 16.17
C THR A 385 23.33 -7.44 15.38
N LYS A 386 23.77 -6.29 15.91
CA LYS A 386 24.87 -5.51 15.35
C LYS A 386 26.23 -6.13 15.72
N GLU A 387 26.38 -6.51 16.98
CA GLU A 387 27.56 -7.18 17.53
C GLU A 387 27.10 -8.31 18.45
N GLY A 388 27.95 -9.30 18.65
CA GLY A 388 27.63 -10.49 19.43
C GLY A 388 26.73 -11.49 18.71
N SER A 389 26.24 -12.47 19.45
CA SER A 389 25.38 -13.51 18.89
C SER A 389 24.27 -13.91 19.85
N VAL A 390 23.07 -14.21 19.28
CA VAL A 390 21.98 -14.89 19.99
C VAL A 390 21.99 -16.33 19.52
N ARG A 391 22.10 -17.28 20.47
CA ARG A 391 22.14 -18.69 20.15
C ARG A 391 20.93 -19.41 20.77
N ILE A 392 20.36 -20.32 20.02
CA ILE A 392 19.32 -21.26 20.49
C ILE A 392 19.87 -22.68 20.31
N CYS A 393 19.80 -23.49 21.35
CA CYS A 393 20.35 -24.85 21.37
C CYS A 393 21.81 -24.91 20.83
N GLY A 394 22.65 -23.98 21.28
CA GLY A 394 24.08 -23.89 20.98
C GLY A 394 24.45 -23.37 19.58
N LYS A 395 23.49 -23.02 18.72
CA LYS A 395 23.77 -22.45 17.40
C LYS A 395 23.16 -21.05 17.28
N ASP A 396 23.83 -20.20 16.51
CA ASP A 396 23.35 -18.84 16.19
C ASP A 396 21.99 -18.89 15.49
N VAL A 397 21.05 -18.02 15.89
CA VAL A 397 19.70 -17.93 15.32
C VAL A 397 19.72 -17.66 13.81
N ARG A 398 20.82 -17.08 13.28
CA ARG A 398 21.00 -16.82 11.84
C ARG A 398 21.19 -18.08 11.01
N SER A 399 21.58 -19.19 11.63
CA SER A 399 21.82 -20.46 10.94
C SER A 399 20.55 -21.29 10.72
N TYR A 400 19.46 -21.00 11.42
CA TYR A 400 18.21 -21.78 11.36
C TYR A 400 17.28 -21.34 10.24
N ALA A 401 16.47 -22.28 9.73
CA ALA A 401 15.27 -21.95 8.98
C ALA A 401 14.32 -21.14 9.86
N LEU A 402 13.82 -20.01 9.34
CA LEU A 402 12.99 -19.09 10.14
C LEU A 402 11.69 -19.73 10.64
N GLU A 403 11.13 -20.65 9.88
CA GLU A 403 9.92 -21.38 10.26
C GLU A 403 10.16 -22.28 11.48
N GLU A 404 11.24 -23.07 11.47
CA GLU A 404 11.62 -23.95 12.60
C GLU A 404 11.94 -23.13 13.85
N LEU A 405 12.70 -22.03 13.69
CA LEU A 405 13.03 -21.12 14.78
C LEU A 405 11.77 -20.55 15.43
N ARG A 406 10.83 -20.07 14.62
CA ARG A 406 9.60 -19.43 15.11
C ARG A 406 8.55 -20.42 15.60
N GLN A 407 8.59 -21.68 15.20
CA GLN A 407 7.81 -22.75 15.82
C GLN A 407 8.36 -23.14 17.19
N PHE A 408 9.67 -23.08 17.36
CA PHE A 408 10.32 -23.37 18.64
C PHE A 408 10.03 -22.30 19.71
N VAL A 409 9.84 -21.04 19.28
CA VAL A 409 9.66 -19.85 20.14
C VAL A 409 8.22 -19.35 20.08
N GLY A 410 7.48 -19.51 21.16
CA GLY A 410 6.17 -18.88 21.33
C GLY A 410 6.33 -17.44 21.84
N VAL A 411 5.73 -16.47 21.15
CA VAL A 411 5.82 -15.05 21.55
C VAL A 411 4.44 -14.51 21.89
N VAL A 412 4.30 -13.95 23.07
CA VAL A 412 3.14 -13.16 23.50
C VAL A 412 3.56 -11.70 23.56
N PRO A 413 3.14 -10.88 22.60
CA PRO A 413 3.55 -9.47 22.56
C PRO A 413 2.85 -8.65 23.63
N GLN A 414 3.44 -7.53 24.01
CA GLN A 414 2.89 -6.58 24.98
C GLN A 414 1.47 -6.13 24.59
N ARG A 415 1.24 -5.82 23.32
CA ARG A 415 -0.07 -5.43 22.81
C ARG A 415 -0.79 -6.63 22.20
N ALA A 416 -1.85 -7.07 22.85
CA ALA A 416 -2.71 -8.12 22.33
C ALA A 416 -3.29 -7.76 20.96
N SER A 417 -3.07 -8.62 19.97
CA SER A 417 -3.59 -8.45 18.61
C SER A 417 -4.31 -9.72 18.17
N LEU A 418 -5.59 -9.56 17.84
CA LEU A 418 -6.43 -10.62 17.28
C LEU A 418 -6.88 -10.23 15.86
N VAL A 419 -6.96 -11.22 14.99
CA VAL A 419 -7.43 -11.04 13.60
C VAL A 419 -8.91 -11.35 13.48
N THR A 420 -9.55 -10.86 12.46
CA THR A 420 -10.95 -11.17 12.13
C THR A 420 -11.09 -12.65 11.79
N GLY A 421 -12.07 -13.32 12.39
CA GLY A 421 -12.32 -14.76 12.28
C GLY A 421 -13.05 -15.26 13.51
N THR A 422 -12.92 -16.53 13.86
CA THR A 422 -13.40 -17.09 15.13
C THR A 422 -12.31 -17.08 16.20
N ILE A 423 -12.65 -17.39 17.44
CA ILE A 423 -11.66 -17.63 18.49
C ILE A 423 -10.77 -18.82 18.09
N ALA A 424 -11.36 -19.91 17.59
CA ALA A 424 -10.62 -21.07 17.10
C ALA A 424 -9.63 -20.71 15.97
N ASP A 425 -10.04 -19.89 15.00
CA ASP A 425 -9.15 -19.43 13.93
C ASP A 425 -7.95 -18.67 14.49
N ASN A 426 -8.16 -17.80 15.47
CA ASN A 426 -7.08 -17.04 16.11
C ASN A 426 -6.12 -17.96 16.90
N LEU A 427 -6.61 -19.00 17.56
CA LEU A 427 -5.78 -19.94 18.31
C LEU A 427 -4.97 -20.84 17.37
N ARG A 428 -5.55 -21.29 16.25
CA ARG A 428 -4.87 -22.10 15.22
C ARG A 428 -3.73 -21.40 14.51
N TRP A 429 -3.54 -20.12 14.72
CA TRP A 429 -2.30 -19.45 14.27
C TRP A 429 -1.05 -20.00 14.97
N GLY A 430 -1.18 -20.57 16.18
CA GLY A 430 -0.09 -21.27 16.86
C GLY A 430 0.22 -22.64 16.22
N ASN A 431 -0.83 -23.38 15.85
CA ASN A 431 -0.74 -24.66 15.13
C ASN A 431 -2.02 -24.82 14.29
N PRO A 432 -1.93 -24.78 12.95
CA PRO A 432 -3.09 -24.94 12.06
C PRO A 432 -3.84 -26.24 12.21
N ASP A 433 -3.16 -27.31 12.60
CA ASP A 433 -3.70 -28.66 12.71
C ASP A 433 -4.23 -28.98 14.11
N ALA A 434 -4.20 -28.00 15.04
CA ALA A 434 -4.66 -28.19 16.42
C ALA A 434 -6.14 -28.60 16.48
N ASP A 435 -6.42 -29.65 17.22
CA ASP A 435 -7.76 -30.12 17.48
C ASP A 435 -8.49 -29.26 18.53
N THR A 436 -9.79 -29.53 18.73
CA THR A 436 -10.60 -28.76 19.69
C THR A 436 -10.14 -28.97 21.15
N ALA A 437 -9.62 -30.14 21.47
CA ALA A 437 -9.17 -30.46 22.83
C ALA A 437 -7.87 -29.69 23.17
N GLU A 438 -6.95 -29.58 22.19
CA GLU A 438 -5.73 -28.77 22.32
C GLU A 438 -6.04 -27.28 22.49
N LEU A 439 -7.02 -26.75 21.71
CA LEU A 439 -7.47 -25.37 21.84
C LEU A 439 -8.10 -25.09 23.22
N GLU A 440 -8.93 -26.02 23.72
CA GLU A 440 -9.50 -25.91 25.04
C GLU A 440 -8.43 -25.96 26.13
N GLN A 441 -7.47 -26.86 26.02
CA GLN A 441 -6.38 -27.00 26.98
C GLN A 441 -5.54 -25.72 27.05
N ALA A 442 -5.18 -25.13 25.88
CA ALA A 442 -4.48 -23.86 25.81
C ALA A 442 -5.30 -22.73 26.47
N CYS A 443 -6.61 -22.68 26.22
CA CYS A 443 -7.51 -21.72 26.85
C CYS A 443 -7.60 -21.91 28.37
N LYS A 444 -7.58 -23.16 28.87
CA LYS A 444 -7.60 -23.46 30.30
C LYS A 444 -6.30 -22.99 30.96
N ILE A 445 -5.14 -23.24 30.38
CA ILE A 445 -3.85 -22.77 30.87
C ILE A 445 -3.82 -21.25 30.91
N ALA A 446 -4.24 -20.60 29.81
CA ALA A 446 -4.28 -19.14 29.67
C ALA A 446 -5.41 -18.45 30.48
N GLN A 447 -6.16 -19.18 31.29
CA GLN A 447 -7.33 -18.68 32.06
C GLN A 447 -8.40 -18.05 31.16
N ALA A 448 -8.49 -18.48 29.90
CA ALA A 448 -9.44 -17.96 28.92
C ALA A 448 -10.72 -18.80 28.79
N TRP A 449 -10.68 -20.07 29.21
CA TRP A 449 -11.76 -21.02 28.99
C TRP A 449 -13.07 -20.62 29.64
N GLU A 450 -13.01 -20.02 30.83
CA GLU A 450 -14.19 -19.58 31.57
C GLU A 450 -15.07 -18.64 30.71
N PHE A 451 -14.50 -17.58 30.17
CA PHE A 451 -15.29 -16.66 29.37
C PHE A 451 -15.60 -17.20 27.97
N VAL A 452 -14.71 -18.04 27.38
CA VAL A 452 -14.94 -18.63 26.04
C VAL A 452 -16.14 -19.58 26.10
N SER A 453 -16.20 -20.45 27.11
CA SER A 453 -17.31 -21.40 27.29
C SER A 453 -18.67 -20.74 27.59
N GLN A 454 -18.67 -19.54 28.15
CA GLN A 454 -19.88 -18.75 28.41
C GLN A 454 -20.40 -18.03 27.16
N THR A 455 -19.61 -17.94 26.10
CA THR A 455 -20.11 -17.35 24.85
C THR A 455 -21.07 -18.30 24.13
N PRO A 456 -22.11 -17.81 23.44
CA PRO A 456 -23.13 -18.67 22.80
C PRO A 456 -22.58 -19.67 21.80
N LYS A 457 -21.38 -19.40 21.22
CA LYS A 457 -20.74 -20.24 20.19
C LYS A 457 -19.40 -20.85 20.65
N GLY A 458 -19.02 -20.67 21.91
CA GLY A 458 -17.74 -21.16 22.41
C GLY A 458 -16.55 -20.72 21.57
N LEU A 459 -15.73 -21.65 21.11
CA LEU A 459 -14.57 -21.40 20.24
C LEU A 459 -14.94 -20.81 18.87
N GLU A 460 -16.16 -21.07 18.38
CA GLU A 460 -16.66 -20.52 17.11
C GLU A 460 -17.22 -19.09 17.23
N THR A 461 -17.03 -18.45 18.38
CA THR A 461 -17.46 -17.06 18.59
C THR A 461 -16.66 -16.12 17.67
N PRO A 462 -17.33 -15.26 16.88
CA PRO A 462 -16.66 -14.37 15.96
C PRO A 462 -15.88 -13.26 16.68
N VAL A 463 -14.66 -13.04 16.24
CA VAL A 463 -13.77 -11.97 16.67
C VAL A 463 -13.76 -10.88 15.59
N THR A 464 -14.12 -9.66 15.98
CA THR A 464 -14.09 -8.50 15.07
C THR A 464 -12.67 -7.98 14.91
N GLN A 465 -12.44 -7.12 13.91
CA GLN A 465 -11.13 -6.52 13.63
C GLN A 465 -10.45 -5.94 14.89
N GLY A 466 -9.26 -6.44 15.20
CA GLY A 466 -8.50 -6.06 16.40
C GLY A 466 -9.18 -6.50 17.71
N GLY A 467 -10.12 -7.45 17.66
CA GLY A 467 -10.80 -7.97 18.85
C GLY A 467 -11.64 -6.91 19.59
N ARG A 468 -12.22 -5.92 18.90
CA ARG A 468 -12.96 -4.82 19.55
C ARG A 468 -14.16 -5.28 20.38
N SER A 469 -14.67 -6.47 20.13
CA SER A 469 -15.75 -7.11 20.88
C SER A 469 -15.32 -7.70 22.24
N LEU A 470 -14.01 -7.75 22.52
CA LEU A 470 -13.43 -8.35 23.70
C LEU A 470 -12.76 -7.29 24.60
N SER A 471 -12.78 -7.52 25.92
CA SER A 471 -12.03 -6.69 26.87
C SER A 471 -10.51 -6.84 26.67
N GLY A 472 -9.72 -5.90 27.21
CA GLY A 472 -8.25 -5.98 27.15
C GLY A 472 -7.70 -7.28 27.72
N GLY A 473 -8.15 -7.67 28.90
CA GLY A 473 -7.74 -8.91 29.54
C GLY A 473 -8.18 -10.17 28.79
N GLN A 474 -9.37 -10.17 28.17
CA GLN A 474 -9.82 -11.29 27.32
C GLN A 474 -8.94 -11.45 26.08
N LYS A 475 -8.61 -10.35 25.39
CA LYS A 475 -7.68 -10.36 24.25
C LYS A 475 -6.32 -10.91 24.65
N GLN A 476 -5.81 -10.46 25.79
CA GLN A 476 -4.50 -10.87 26.29
C GLN A 476 -4.48 -12.38 26.58
N ARG A 477 -5.49 -12.89 27.29
CA ARG A 477 -5.61 -14.32 27.57
C ARG A 477 -5.70 -15.18 26.30
N LEU A 478 -6.44 -14.74 25.28
CA LEU A 478 -6.48 -15.43 23.99
C LEU A 478 -5.14 -15.35 23.23
N THR A 479 -4.41 -14.24 23.34
CA THR A 479 -3.08 -14.12 22.73
C THR A 479 -2.08 -15.04 23.44
N ILE A 480 -2.17 -15.19 24.75
CA ILE A 480 -1.40 -16.15 25.54
C ILE A 480 -1.75 -17.59 25.12
N ALA A 481 -3.06 -17.93 25.07
CA ALA A 481 -3.51 -19.24 24.61
C ALA A 481 -2.97 -19.60 23.21
N ARG A 482 -3.04 -18.66 22.28
CA ARG A 482 -2.51 -18.83 20.90
C ARG A 482 -1.03 -19.22 20.89
N ALA A 483 -0.20 -18.56 21.72
CA ALA A 483 1.22 -18.87 21.80
C ALA A 483 1.50 -20.27 22.37
N MET A 484 0.57 -20.81 23.16
CA MET A 484 0.70 -22.15 23.77
C MET A 484 0.23 -23.27 22.84
N VAL A 485 -0.71 -23.03 21.93
CA VAL A 485 -1.22 -24.05 20.98
C VAL A 485 -0.10 -24.62 20.12
N GLY A 486 0.94 -23.84 19.81
CA GLY A 486 2.13 -24.30 19.08
C GLY A 486 3.07 -25.23 19.86
N ALA A 487 2.77 -25.51 21.15
CA ALA A 487 3.62 -26.27 22.08
C ALA A 487 5.11 -25.84 22.03
N PRO A 488 5.42 -24.53 22.17
CA PRO A 488 6.76 -24.01 22.04
C PRO A 488 7.68 -24.58 23.12
N LYS A 489 8.97 -24.68 22.83
CA LYS A 489 9.99 -25.05 23.83
C LYS A 489 10.54 -23.85 24.60
N LEU A 490 10.41 -22.65 24.02
CA LEU A 490 10.73 -21.36 24.63
C LEU A 490 9.52 -20.43 24.51
N LEU A 491 8.99 -19.96 25.63
CA LEU A 491 7.83 -19.06 25.69
C LEU A 491 8.26 -17.68 26.17
N ILE A 492 8.00 -16.65 25.38
CA ILE A 492 8.27 -15.25 25.71
C ILE A 492 6.96 -14.54 26.03
N LEU A 493 6.89 -13.95 27.21
CA LEU A 493 5.75 -13.19 27.73
C LEU A 493 6.19 -11.72 27.91
N ASP A 494 5.99 -10.88 26.88
CA ASP A 494 6.41 -9.47 26.91
C ASP A 494 5.31 -8.60 27.53
N ASP A 495 5.48 -8.24 28.80
CA ASP A 495 4.57 -7.44 29.65
C ASP A 495 3.08 -7.83 29.50
N SER A 496 2.89 -9.10 29.14
CA SER A 496 1.58 -9.64 28.73
C SER A 496 0.61 -9.86 29.91
N MET A 497 1.10 -9.78 31.14
CA MET A 497 0.30 -9.93 32.34
C MET A 497 -0.21 -8.60 32.92
N SER A 498 0.31 -7.46 32.43
CA SER A 498 -0.04 -6.12 32.94
C SER A 498 -1.51 -5.74 32.75
N ALA A 499 -2.18 -6.32 31.74
CA ALA A 499 -3.59 -6.10 31.43
C ALA A 499 -4.54 -7.02 32.21
N LEU A 500 -4.01 -7.93 33.03
CA LEU A 500 -4.78 -8.89 33.84
C LEU A 500 -5.00 -8.36 35.25
N ASP A 501 -6.13 -8.72 35.84
CA ASP A 501 -6.34 -8.53 37.29
C ASP A 501 -5.43 -9.48 38.08
N TYR A 502 -5.22 -9.15 39.37
CA TYR A 502 -4.29 -9.87 40.22
C TYR A 502 -4.64 -11.37 40.39
N ALA A 503 -5.93 -11.70 40.48
CA ALA A 503 -6.35 -13.09 40.67
C ALA A 503 -6.10 -13.93 39.41
N THR A 504 -6.42 -13.38 38.24
CA THR A 504 -6.17 -14.02 36.93
C THR A 504 -4.66 -14.14 36.65
N ASP A 505 -3.86 -13.13 36.97
CA ASP A 505 -2.40 -13.18 36.85
C ASP A 505 -1.78 -14.28 37.71
N LEU A 506 -2.20 -14.38 38.99
CA LEU A 506 -1.74 -15.43 39.92
C LEU A 506 -2.13 -16.82 39.42
N ALA A 507 -3.38 -17.00 38.95
CA ALA A 507 -3.88 -18.27 38.45
C ALA A 507 -3.12 -18.70 37.18
N LEU A 508 -2.84 -17.76 36.28
CA LEU A 508 -2.06 -17.99 35.05
C LEU A 508 -0.63 -18.44 35.40
N ARG A 509 0.05 -17.73 36.30
CA ARG A 509 1.42 -18.10 36.71
C ARG A 509 1.47 -19.50 37.36
N ARG A 510 0.51 -19.86 38.20
CA ARG A 510 0.40 -21.22 38.75
C ARG A 510 0.19 -22.26 37.65
N ALA A 511 -0.73 -22.00 36.72
CA ALA A 511 -0.98 -22.89 35.59
C ALA A 511 0.25 -23.08 34.70
N LEU A 512 1.03 -22.01 34.46
CA LEU A 512 2.30 -22.08 33.73
C LEU A 512 3.37 -22.90 34.47
N ALA A 513 3.49 -22.72 35.78
CA ALA A 513 4.43 -23.46 36.59
C ALA A 513 4.09 -24.96 36.69
N GLU A 514 2.78 -25.30 36.79
CA GLU A 514 2.35 -26.70 36.95
C GLU A 514 2.29 -27.47 35.61
N LYS A 515 1.80 -26.84 34.55
CA LYS A 515 1.48 -27.53 33.30
C LYS A 515 2.50 -27.33 32.16
N MET A 516 3.48 -26.43 32.34
CA MET A 516 4.51 -26.13 31.36
C MET A 516 5.91 -26.15 31.99
N GLN A 517 6.20 -27.16 32.85
CA GLN A 517 7.49 -27.29 33.51
C GLN A 517 8.66 -27.48 32.56
N ASP A 518 8.44 -28.25 31.48
CA ASP A 518 9.46 -28.53 30.45
C ASP A 518 9.68 -27.37 29.46
N VAL A 519 8.92 -26.29 29.59
CA VAL A 519 9.02 -25.13 28.71
C VAL A 519 9.88 -24.05 29.38
N THR A 520 10.93 -23.62 28.70
CA THR A 520 11.74 -22.47 29.13
C THR A 520 10.93 -21.18 28.95
N LYS A 521 10.95 -20.30 29.97
CA LYS A 521 10.09 -19.11 29.98
C LYS A 521 10.92 -17.83 30.12
N ILE A 522 10.55 -16.81 29.38
CA ILE A 522 11.03 -15.44 29.56
C ILE A 522 9.84 -14.57 29.91
N VAL A 523 9.85 -14.03 31.12
CA VAL A 523 8.78 -13.18 31.63
C VAL A 523 9.31 -11.76 31.75
N ILE A 524 8.91 -10.90 30.82
CA ILE A 524 9.21 -9.48 30.88
C ILE A 524 8.09 -8.78 31.64
N SER A 525 8.42 -8.06 32.69
CA SER A 525 7.44 -7.34 33.48
C SER A 525 8.03 -6.08 34.10
N GLN A 526 7.16 -5.09 34.31
CA GLN A 526 7.49 -3.93 35.14
C GLN A 526 7.18 -4.17 36.63
N ARG A 527 6.47 -5.27 36.95
CA ARG A 527 6.10 -5.64 38.30
C ARG A 527 7.09 -6.67 38.86
N ALA A 528 7.81 -6.31 39.91
CA ALA A 528 8.77 -7.20 40.56
C ALA A 528 8.10 -8.47 41.09
N THR A 529 6.86 -8.38 41.60
CA THR A 529 6.04 -9.52 42.08
C THR A 529 5.74 -10.56 41.00
N SER A 530 5.81 -10.19 39.72
CA SER A 530 5.57 -11.10 38.59
C SER A 530 6.76 -11.99 38.29
N ILE A 531 7.96 -11.59 38.67
CA ILE A 531 9.23 -12.26 38.34
C ILE A 531 10.04 -12.73 39.54
N GLN A 532 9.61 -12.42 40.79
CA GLN A 532 10.35 -12.75 42.00
C GLN A 532 10.63 -14.26 42.21
N HIS A 533 9.85 -15.12 41.53
CA HIS A 533 10.00 -16.57 41.58
C HIS A 533 10.68 -17.14 40.34
N ALA A 534 11.24 -16.30 39.50
CA ALA A 534 12.06 -16.74 38.36
C ALA A 534 13.39 -17.31 38.86
N ASP A 535 13.92 -18.31 38.15
CA ASP A 535 15.22 -18.92 38.48
C ASP A 535 16.35 -17.89 38.34
N HIS A 536 16.25 -17.02 37.32
CA HIS A 536 17.15 -15.90 37.13
C HIS A 536 16.36 -14.63 36.82
N ILE A 537 16.87 -13.49 37.26
CA ILE A 537 16.32 -12.16 36.96
C ILE A 537 17.42 -11.32 36.31
N LEU A 538 17.08 -10.75 35.16
CA LEU A 538 17.91 -9.78 34.44
C LEU A 538 17.38 -8.37 34.69
N VAL A 539 18.17 -7.52 35.32
CA VAL A 539 17.83 -6.12 35.60
C VAL A 539 18.42 -5.23 34.51
N MET A 540 17.56 -4.50 33.81
CA MET A 540 17.93 -3.69 32.66
C MET A 540 17.79 -2.18 32.96
N GLU A 541 18.84 -1.42 32.65
CA GLU A 541 18.83 0.04 32.71
C GLU A 541 19.58 0.61 31.52
N ASP A 542 19.00 1.55 30.78
CA ASP A 542 19.56 2.22 29.62
C ASP A 542 20.25 1.28 28.60
N GLY A 543 19.59 0.16 28.29
CA GLY A 543 20.11 -0.83 27.33
C GLY A 543 21.22 -1.73 27.87
N LYS A 544 21.56 -1.68 29.17
CA LYS A 544 22.62 -2.47 29.80
C LYS A 544 22.04 -3.40 30.87
N CYS A 545 22.74 -4.51 31.10
CA CYS A 545 22.51 -5.37 32.26
C CYS A 545 23.19 -4.76 33.48
N VAL A 546 22.41 -4.36 34.50
CA VAL A 546 22.94 -3.82 35.76
C VAL A 546 22.87 -4.83 36.90
N GLY A 547 22.20 -5.98 36.67
CA GLY A 547 22.15 -7.09 37.64
C GLY A 547 21.64 -8.37 36.99
N TYR A 548 22.23 -9.50 37.32
CA TYR A 548 21.80 -10.84 36.91
C TYR A 548 21.99 -11.82 38.08
N GLY A 549 20.94 -12.52 38.48
CA GLY A 549 20.96 -13.47 39.57
C GLY A 549 19.57 -13.82 40.08
N THR A 550 19.48 -14.48 41.23
CA THR A 550 18.21 -14.81 41.91
C THR A 550 17.62 -13.58 42.59
N HIS A 551 16.35 -13.66 42.96
CA HIS A 551 15.65 -12.59 43.71
C HIS A 551 16.40 -12.17 44.96
N GLU A 552 16.87 -13.15 45.77
CA GLU A 552 17.55 -12.91 47.03
C GLU A 552 18.91 -12.25 46.82
N GLU A 553 19.67 -12.71 45.84
CA GLU A 553 20.97 -12.14 45.49
C GLU A 553 20.84 -10.68 45.02
N LEU A 554 19.86 -10.40 44.17
CA LEU A 554 19.67 -9.07 43.60
C LEU A 554 19.14 -8.05 44.63
N LEU A 555 18.39 -8.48 45.63
CA LEU A 555 18.00 -7.59 46.74
C LEU A 555 19.20 -7.05 47.51
N VAL A 556 20.30 -7.82 47.55
CA VAL A 556 21.54 -7.45 48.27
C VAL A 556 22.56 -6.76 47.34
N GLN A 557 22.70 -7.27 46.09
CA GLN A 557 23.79 -6.87 45.19
C GLN A 557 23.43 -5.80 44.17
N CYS A 558 22.11 -5.64 43.86
CA CYS A 558 21.66 -4.71 42.82
C CYS A 558 20.77 -3.61 43.45
N PRO A 559 21.31 -2.40 43.69
CA PRO A 559 20.54 -1.29 44.25
C PRO A 559 19.30 -0.93 43.45
N VAL A 560 19.41 -0.97 42.11
CA VAL A 560 18.31 -0.68 41.18
C VAL A 560 17.13 -1.67 41.39
N TYR A 561 17.42 -2.97 41.52
CA TYR A 561 16.41 -3.97 41.77
C TYR A 561 15.77 -3.81 43.14
N ALA A 562 16.58 -3.56 44.16
CA ALA A 562 16.09 -3.34 45.52
C ALA A 562 15.18 -2.13 45.63
N GLU A 563 15.51 -1.03 44.95
CA GLU A 563 14.68 0.18 44.87
C GLU A 563 13.34 -0.09 44.17
N ILE A 564 13.38 -0.75 42.98
CA ILE A 564 12.15 -1.14 42.25
C ILE A 564 11.23 -2.00 43.13
N PHE A 565 11.81 -3.00 43.80
CA PHE A 565 11.04 -3.91 44.66
C PHE A 565 10.44 -3.18 45.85
N GLN A 566 11.23 -2.38 46.57
CA GLN A 566 10.75 -1.62 47.75
C GLN A 566 9.64 -0.63 47.38
N THR A 567 9.80 0.09 46.26
CA THR A 567 8.82 1.06 45.80
C THR A 567 7.47 0.41 45.43
N GLN A 568 7.50 -0.84 44.99
CA GLN A 568 6.27 -1.58 44.61
C GLN A 568 5.60 -2.32 45.77
N MET A 569 6.30 -2.50 46.90
CA MET A 569 5.76 -3.16 48.09
C MET A 569 5.19 -2.17 49.13
N GLN A 570 5.42 -0.86 48.92
CA GLN A 570 4.77 0.22 49.66
C GLN A 570 3.39 0.54 49.06
#